data_f5d61013e2e44b7ac56a3fb45910c668
#
_entry.id   f5d61013e2e44b7ac56a3fb45910c668
#
_cell.length_a   1.000
_cell.length_b   1.000
_cell.length_c   1.000
_cell.angle_alpha   90.00
_cell.angle_beta   90.00
_cell.angle_gamma   90.00
#
_symmetry.space_group_name_H-M   'P 1'
#
loop_
_entity.id
_entity.type
_entity.pdbx_description
1 polymer ?
#
loop_
_entity_poly.entity_id
_entity_poly.type
_entity_poly.pdbx_seq_one_letter_code
_entity_poly.pdbx_strand_id
1 'polypeptide(L)'
;LNRNSGSSESGANNLGSSANGFNQGEEFSALGTPLRGDFGGDDLLAPRDSALEGFSDPLNTIRPFAPVLFGFDQYNLTAEERPKLQEIAEFLKSNLSARLLIEGYCDWKGTPAYNKSLGDRRAGSVKSYLIDLGVDQTRIEIISMGDEMATPDADPTTAGLERKAQFIVLKDS
;
A
#
# COMPACT_ATOMS: atom_id res chain seq x y z
N LEU A 1 67.67 -3.18 -31.55
CA LEU A 1 67.96 -4.62 -31.57
C LEU A 1 66.88 -5.38 -30.78
N ASN A 2 66.30 -6.28 -31.56
CA ASN A 2 65.37 -7.35 -31.14
C ASN A 2 63.94 -6.96 -30.89
N ARG A 3 63.09 -7.13 -31.88
CA ARG A 3 62.51 -8.39 -32.38
C ARG A 3 62.06 -9.29 -31.26
N ASN A 4 60.75 -9.38 -31.04
CA ASN A 4 60.12 -10.65 -31.25
C ASN A 4 58.61 -10.49 -31.50
N SER A 5 58.29 -10.91 -32.67
CA SER A 5 57.04 -11.41 -33.18
C SER A 5 56.61 -12.65 -32.38
N GLY A 6 55.34 -12.74 -32.19
CA GLY A 6 54.65 -13.94 -31.77
C GLY A 6 53.16 -13.64 -31.85
N SER A 7 52.67 -13.69 -33.02
CA SER A 7 51.73 -14.63 -33.61
C SER A 7 50.76 -15.25 -32.63
N SER A 8 49.54 -14.84 -32.89
CA SER A 8 48.40 -15.68 -33.31
C SER A 8 47.98 -16.73 -32.30
N GLU A 9 46.74 -16.68 -32.08
CA GLU A 9 45.72 -17.67 -32.42
C GLU A 9 44.44 -17.27 -31.73
N SER A 10 43.50 -16.70 -32.44
CA SER A 10 42.42 -17.42 -33.02
C SER A 10 42.01 -18.65 -32.22
N GLY A 11 41.51 -18.39 -31.08
CA GLY A 11 40.59 -19.28 -30.41
C GLY A 11 39.18 -18.78 -30.72
N ALA A 12 38.68 -19.15 -31.86
CA ALA A 12 37.25 -19.17 -32.09
C ALA A 12 36.69 -20.22 -31.17
N ASN A 13 36.46 -19.85 -29.97
CA ASN A 13 35.57 -20.60 -29.15
C ASN A 13 34.20 -20.26 -29.63
N ASN A 14 33.74 -21.11 -30.46
CA ASN A 14 32.37 -21.47 -30.61
C ASN A 14 31.77 -21.59 -29.20
N LEU A 15 31.37 -20.50 -28.66
CA LEU A 15 30.32 -20.47 -27.70
C LEU A 15 29.12 -20.99 -28.43
N GLY A 16 29.00 -22.31 -28.32
CA GLY A 16 27.73 -22.91 -28.53
C GLY A 16 26.73 -22.02 -27.87
N SER A 17 25.97 -21.39 -28.68
CA SER A 17 24.71 -20.83 -28.36
C SER A 17 23.91 -21.95 -27.74
N SER A 18 24.18 -22.22 -26.50
CA SER A 18 23.20 -22.71 -25.61
C SER A 18 22.31 -21.50 -25.38
N ALA A 19 21.59 -21.20 -26.41
CA ALA A 19 20.31 -20.59 -26.21
C ALA A 19 19.58 -21.61 -25.36
N ASN A 20 19.84 -21.56 -24.09
CA ASN A 20 18.85 -21.95 -23.16
C ASN A 20 17.65 -21.11 -23.56
N GLY A 21 16.78 -21.73 -24.27
CA GLY A 21 15.45 -21.24 -24.43
C GLY A 21 14.95 -21.07 -23.01
N PHE A 22 15.23 -19.93 -22.48
CA PHE A 22 14.49 -19.42 -21.37
C PHE A 22 13.08 -19.41 -21.87
N ASN A 23 12.36 -20.41 -21.45
CA ASN A 23 10.97 -20.53 -21.81
C ASN A 23 10.22 -19.49 -20.99
N GLN A 24 10.37 -18.23 -21.42
CA GLN A 24 9.68 -17.08 -20.81
C GLN A 24 8.16 -17.30 -20.80
N GLY A 25 7.69 -18.19 -21.64
CA GLY A 25 6.28 -18.55 -21.69
C GLY A 25 5.82 -19.36 -20.47
N GLU A 26 6.68 -20.22 -19.94
CA GLU A 26 6.30 -21.02 -18.79
C GLU A 26 6.33 -20.24 -17.49
N GLU A 27 7.32 -19.37 -17.30
CA GLU A 27 7.35 -18.49 -16.12
C GLU A 27 6.21 -17.49 -16.14
N PHE A 28 5.90 -16.95 -17.31
CA PHE A 28 4.81 -16.01 -17.43
C PHE A 28 3.45 -16.65 -17.21
N SER A 29 3.24 -17.84 -17.71
CA SER A 29 2.01 -18.57 -17.46
C SER A 29 1.91 -19.07 -16.01
N ALA A 30 3.03 -19.44 -15.40
CA ALA A 30 3.06 -19.82 -13.99
C ALA A 30 2.73 -18.64 -13.05
N LEU A 31 3.16 -17.43 -13.41
CA LEU A 31 2.84 -16.24 -12.64
C LEU A 31 1.42 -15.71 -12.93
N GLY A 32 0.96 -15.87 -14.16
CA GLY A 32 -0.35 -15.33 -14.55
C GLY A 32 -1.52 -16.20 -14.12
N THR A 33 -1.34 -17.50 -14.13
CA THR A 33 -2.45 -18.44 -13.90
C THR A 33 -2.83 -18.60 -12.43
N PRO A 34 -1.88 -18.77 -11.51
CA PRO A 34 -2.23 -18.88 -10.09
C PRO A 34 -2.83 -17.62 -9.51
N LEU A 35 -2.32 -16.47 -9.93
CA LEU A 35 -2.79 -15.19 -9.42
C LEU A 35 -4.21 -14.85 -9.88
N ARG A 36 -4.61 -15.31 -11.05
CA ARG A 36 -5.95 -15.07 -11.56
C ARG A 36 -7.02 -15.99 -10.96
N GLY A 37 -6.63 -17.20 -10.62
CA GLY A 37 -7.56 -18.17 -10.05
C GLY A 37 -7.91 -17.89 -8.61
N ASP A 38 -6.94 -17.41 -7.84
CA ASP A 38 -7.09 -17.27 -6.40
C ASP A 38 -7.62 -15.89 -5.99
N PHE A 39 -7.39 -14.86 -6.82
CA PHE A 39 -7.82 -13.50 -6.48
C PHE A 39 -9.19 -13.12 -7.05
N GLY A 40 -9.76 -13.97 -7.86
CA GLY A 40 -11.11 -13.76 -8.39
C GLY A 40 -12.20 -14.38 -7.53
N GLY A 41 -11.83 -14.98 -6.41
CA GLY A 41 -12.79 -15.60 -5.51
C GLY A 41 -13.53 -14.58 -4.66
N ASP A 42 -14.82 -14.72 -4.59
CA ASP A 42 -15.71 -14.01 -3.70
C ASP A 42 -15.29 -14.14 -2.22
N ASP A 43 -14.44 -15.11 -1.92
CA ASP A 43 -13.94 -15.41 -0.58
C ASP A 43 -13.07 -14.28 0.02
N LEU A 44 -12.45 -13.43 -0.81
CA LEU A 44 -11.67 -12.29 -0.31
C LEU A 44 -12.54 -11.06 -0.04
N LEU A 45 -13.71 -10.97 -0.67
CA LEU A 45 -14.62 -9.84 -0.50
C LEU A 45 -15.53 -10.04 0.73
N ALA A 46 -15.98 -11.25 0.98
CA ALA A 46 -16.88 -11.54 2.07
C ALA A 46 -16.29 -11.23 3.47
N PRO A 47 -15.04 -11.61 3.81
CA PRO A 47 -14.43 -11.21 5.07
C PRO A 47 -14.19 -9.71 5.20
N ARG A 48 -13.88 -9.04 4.07
CA ARG A 48 -13.67 -7.58 4.07
C ARG A 48 -14.96 -6.82 4.30
N ASP A 49 -16.03 -7.23 3.65
CA ASP A 49 -17.32 -6.59 3.81
C ASP A 49 -17.83 -6.70 5.24
N SER A 50 -17.71 -7.87 5.85
CA SER A 50 -18.08 -8.08 7.25
C SER A 50 -17.19 -7.31 8.25
N ALA A 51 -15.89 -7.18 7.95
CA ALA A 51 -14.97 -6.41 8.79
C ALA A 51 -15.24 -4.90 8.75
N LEU A 52 -15.79 -4.42 7.62
CA LEU A 52 -16.16 -3.02 7.44
C LEU A 52 -17.59 -2.71 7.89
N GLU A 53 -18.35 -3.75 8.26
CA GLU A 53 -19.69 -3.57 8.78
C GLU A 53 -19.70 -2.67 10.01
N GLY A 54 -20.64 -1.75 10.05
CA GLY A 54 -20.76 -0.75 11.11
C GLY A 54 -20.02 0.55 10.87
N PHE A 55 -18.93 0.56 10.09
CA PHE A 55 -18.21 1.80 9.79
C PHE A 55 -18.98 2.76 8.89
N SER A 56 -19.99 2.31 8.23
CA SER A 56 -20.91 3.14 7.43
C SER A 56 -22.03 3.78 8.26
N ASP A 57 -22.21 3.37 9.50
CA ASP A 57 -23.25 3.90 10.37
C ASP A 57 -22.79 5.20 11.04
N PRO A 58 -23.38 6.35 10.70
CA PRO A 58 -22.97 7.64 11.27
C PRO A 58 -23.31 7.77 12.75
N LEU A 59 -24.21 6.94 13.29
CA LEU A 59 -24.58 6.98 14.71
C LEU A 59 -23.53 6.34 15.59
N ASN A 60 -22.83 5.34 15.08
CA ASN A 60 -21.85 4.56 15.82
C ASN A 60 -20.39 4.93 15.47
N THR A 61 -20.19 5.81 14.52
CA THR A 61 -18.86 6.22 14.07
C THR A 61 -18.53 7.64 14.47
N ILE A 62 -17.24 7.87 14.76
CA ILE A 62 -16.68 9.21 15.03
C ILE A 62 -15.38 9.40 14.26
N ARG A 63 -15.03 10.64 14.01
CA ARG A 63 -13.76 11.04 13.36
C ARG A 63 -12.99 12.01 14.26
N PRO A 64 -12.50 11.56 15.44
CA PRO A 64 -11.91 12.46 16.43
C PRO A 64 -10.47 12.87 16.13
N PHE A 65 -9.81 12.21 15.16
CA PHE A 65 -8.39 12.36 14.91
C PHE A 65 -8.11 13.14 13.64
N ALA A 66 -7.05 13.96 13.68
CA ALA A 66 -6.53 14.63 12.52
C ALA A 66 -5.91 13.61 11.53
N PRO A 67 -6.03 13.84 10.22
CA PRO A 67 -5.41 12.97 9.23
C PRO A 67 -3.89 13.03 9.28
N VAL A 68 -3.27 11.93 8.91
CA VAL A 68 -1.82 11.83 8.66
C VAL A 68 -1.56 12.20 7.21
N LEU A 69 -0.59 13.07 6.97
CA LEU A 69 -0.23 13.56 5.65
C LEU A 69 0.99 12.83 5.08
N PHE A 70 1.03 12.73 3.75
CA PHE A 70 2.13 12.10 3.02
C PHE A 70 2.71 13.00 1.94
N GLY A 71 3.99 12.82 1.67
CA GLY A 71 4.65 13.42 0.53
C GLY A 71 4.11 12.87 -0.79
N PHE A 72 4.45 13.57 -1.89
CA PHE A 72 4.10 13.11 -3.23
C PHE A 72 4.71 11.73 -3.50
N ASP A 73 3.91 10.82 -4.00
CA ASP A 73 4.30 9.43 -4.30
C ASP A 73 4.95 8.67 -3.12
N GLN A 74 4.66 9.09 -1.89
CA GLN A 74 5.21 8.51 -0.68
C GLN A 74 4.13 7.87 0.19
N TYR A 75 4.51 6.83 0.91
CA TYR A 75 3.66 6.12 1.87
C TYR A 75 4.35 5.88 3.22
N ASN A 76 5.55 6.41 3.43
CA ASN A 76 6.25 6.34 4.70
C ASN A 76 5.85 7.48 5.64
N LEU A 77 5.77 7.16 6.91
CA LEU A 77 5.43 8.11 7.96
C LEU A 77 6.62 8.99 8.31
N THR A 78 6.41 10.29 8.28
CA THR A 78 7.41 11.25 8.76
C THR A 78 7.40 11.35 10.29
N ALA A 79 8.48 11.86 10.87
CA ALA A 79 8.58 12.06 12.31
C ALA A 79 7.50 13.02 12.87
N GLU A 80 7.05 13.97 12.05
CA GLU A 80 6.03 14.96 12.42
C GLU A 80 4.63 14.33 12.54
N GLU A 81 4.36 13.27 11.79
CA GLU A 81 3.06 12.61 11.78
C GLU A 81 2.91 11.53 12.88
N ARG A 82 4.02 11.03 13.40
CA ARG A 82 4.02 9.96 14.41
C ARG A 82 3.30 10.30 15.71
N PRO A 83 3.38 11.52 16.26
CA PRO A 83 2.65 11.87 17.48
C PRO A 83 1.14 11.73 17.36
N LYS A 84 0.58 11.99 16.18
CA LYS A 84 -0.86 11.77 15.92
C LYS A 84 -1.25 10.30 16.08
N LEU A 85 -0.37 9.39 15.63
CA LEU A 85 -0.60 7.96 15.76
C LEU A 85 -0.43 7.44 17.19
N GLN A 86 0.45 8.05 17.96
CA GLN A 86 0.57 7.74 19.39
C GLN A 86 -0.71 8.08 20.15
N GLU A 87 -1.33 9.21 19.85
CA GLU A 87 -2.63 9.59 20.40
C GLU A 87 -3.72 8.57 20.07
N ILE A 88 -3.77 8.11 18.82
CA ILE A 88 -4.72 7.08 18.38
C ILE A 88 -4.47 5.76 19.11
N ALA A 89 -3.21 5.35 19.24
CA ALA A 89 -2.85 4.13 19.95
C ALA A 89 -3.27 4.18 21.43
N GLU A 90 -3.05 5.29 22.10
CA GLU A 90 -3.47 5.49 23.50
C GLU A 90 -4.99 5.44 23.64
N PHE A 91 -5.70 6.06 22.73
CA PHE A 91 -7.16 6.00 22.68
C PHE A 91 -7.67 4.55 22.54
N LEU A 92 -7.10 3.79 21.60
CA LEU A 92 -7.52 2.40 21.37
C LEU A 92 -7.15 1.47 22.54
N LYS A 93 -6.06 1.75 23.23
CA LYS A 93 -5.68 1.01 24.44
C LYS A 93 -6.61 1.30 25.63
N SER A 94 -7.15 2.50 25.71
CA SER A 94 -8.10 2.91 26.73
C SER A 94 -9.54 2.48 26.41
N ASN A 95 -9.86 2.25 25.15
CA ASN A 95 -11.20 1.87 24.68
C ASN A 95 -11.12 0.51 23.97
N LEU A 96 -11.12 -0.57 24.73
CA LEU A 96 -10.83 -1.91 24.22
C LEU A 96 -11.83 -2.45 23.20
N SER A 97 -13.07 -1.99 23.25
CA SER A 97 -14.11 -2.37 22.30
C SER A 97 -14.09 -1.56 20.99
N ALA A 98 -13.42 -0.40 20.99
CA ALA A 98 -13.37 0.45 19.78
C ALA A 98 -12.57 -0.22 18.66
N ARG A 99 -13.05 -0.06 17.42
CA ARG A 99 -12.38 -0.49 16.19
C ARG A 99 -12.01 0.73 15.35
N LEU A 100 -10.96 0.59 14.57
CA LEU A 100 -10.43 1.66 13.73
C LEU A 100 -10.48 1.25 12.25
N LEU A 101 -11.00 2.13 11.40
CA LEU A 101 -10.83 2.06 9.96
C LEU A 101 -9.89 3.18 9.51
N ILE A 102 -8.89 2.81 8.72
CA ILE A 102 -7.93 3.74 8.11
C ILE A 102 -8.24 3.84 6.63
N GLU A 103 -8.58 5.03 6.17
CA GLU A 103 -8.84 5.32 4.76
C GLU A 103 -7.62 6.00 4.14
N GLY A 104 -7.01 5.35 3.13
CA GLY A 104 -5.86 5.90 2.39
C GLY A 104 -6.29 6.68 1.16
N TYR A 105 -5.86 7.93 1.03
CA TYR A 105 -6.20 8.86 -0.04
C TYR A 105 -4.98 9.30 -0.83
N CYS A 106 -5.21 9.60 -2.09
CA CYS A 106 -4.24 10.18 -3.02
C CYS A 106 -4.77 11.47 -3.64
N ASP A 107 -3.87 12.29 -4.16
CA ASP A 107 -4.23 13.41 -5.00
C ASP A 107 -4.61 12.95 -6.42
N TRP A 108 -4.99 13.89 -7.27
CA TRP A 108 -5.48 13.63 -8.64
C TRP A 108 -4.42 13.10 -9.61
N LYS A 109 -3.13 13.19 -9.27
CA LYS A 109 -2.03 12.81 -10.17
C LYS A 109 -1.86 11.30 -10.21
N GLY A 110 -1.67 10.80 -11.43
CA GLY A 110 -1.47 9.37 -11.68
C GLY A 110 -2.72 8.67 -12.19
N THR A 111 -2.64 7.35 -12.33
CA THR A 111 -3.77 6.52 -12.76
C THR A 111 -4.62 6.09 -11.56
N PRO A 112 -5.92 5.87 -11.74
CA PRO A 112 -6.77 5.36 -10.66
C PRO A 112 -6.26 4.06 -10.04
N ALA A 113 -5.78 3.11 -10.85
CA ALA A 113 -5.23 1.85 -10.36
C ALA A 113 -3.96 2.05 -9.52
N TYR A 114 -3.05 2.93 -9.96
CA TYR A 114 -1.85 3.27 -9.21
C TYR A 114 -2.19 3.95 -7.87
N ASN A 115 -3.10 4.91 -7.90
CA ASN A 115 -3.54 5.64 -6.71
C ASN A 115 -4.29 4.75 -5.72
N LYS A 116 -5.05 3.78 -6.20
CA LYS A 116 -5.68 2.77 -5.35
C LYS A 116 -4.62 1.97 -4.58
N SER A 117 -3.57 1.52 -5.26
CA SER A 117 -2.45 0.81 -4.65
C SER A 117 -1.66 1.70 -3.68
N LEU A 118 -1.41 2.95 -4.03
CA LEU A 118 -0.70 3.90 -3.17
C LEU A 118 -1.51 4.23 -1.91
N GLY A 119 -2.81 4.42 -2.03
CA GLY A 119 -3.71 4.62 -0.88
C GLY A 119 -3.70 3.43 0.07
N ASP A 120 -3.68 2.22 -0.47
CA ASP A 120 -3.56 0.99 0.33
C ASP A 120 -2.23 0.94 1.10
N ARG A 121 -1.13 1.28 0.45
CA ARG A 121 0.19 1.34 1.10
C ARG A 121 0.25 2.40 2.19
N ARG A 122 -0.38 3.56 2.00
CA ARG A 122 -0.47 4.61 3.02
C ARG A 122 -1.23 4.13 4.23
N ALA A 123 -2.42 3.57 4.04
CA ALA A 123 -3.19 2.99 5.13
C ALA A 123 -2.45 1.84 5.82
N GLY A 124 -1.77 0.99 5.05
CA GLY A 124 -0.96 -0.12 5.56
C GLY A 124 0.22 0.34 6.41
N SER A 125 0.91 1.41 6.02
CA SER A 125 2.00 2.00 6.81
C SER A 125 1.52 2.50 8.18
N VAL A 126 0.36 3.14 8.20
CA VAL A 126 -0.27 3.60 9.44
C VAL A 126 -0.66 2.42 10.33
N LYS A 127 -1.31 1.41 9.76
CA LYS A 127 -1.67 0.18 10.49
C LYS A 127 -0.45 -0.49 11.10
N SER A 128 0.62 -0.66 10.34
CA SER A 128 1.86 -1.27 10.83
C SER A 128 2.45 -0.50 12.00
N TYR A 129 2.45 0.81 11.95
CA TYR A 129 2.96 1.65 13.03
C TYR A 129 2.10 1.54 14.30
N LEU A 130 0.78 1.51 14.18
CA LEU A 130 -0.13 1.31 15.31
C LEU A 130 0.06 -0.06 15.96
N ILE A 131 0.31 -1.10 15.16
CA ILE A 131 0.64 -2.44 15.68
C ILE A 131 1.95 -2.41 16.45
N ASP A 132 2.97 -1.73 15.95
CA ASP A 132 4.25 -1.54 16.63
C ASP A 132 4.08 -0.79 17.97
N LEU A 133 3.10 0.10 18.06
CA LEU A 133 2.73 0.79 19.30
C LEU A 133 1.90 -0.10 20.27
N GLY A 134 1.58 -1.32 19.89
CA GLY A 134 0.90 -2.29 20.72
C GLY A 134 -0.61 -2.38 20.54
N VAL A 135 -1.17 -1.83 19.47
CA VAL A 135 -2.59 -2.00 19.13
C VAL A 135 -2.79 -3.37 18.46
N ASP A 136 -3.84 -4.08 18.84
CA ASP A 136 -4.19 -5.36 18.22
C ASP A 136 -4.60 -5.16 16.76
N GLN A 137 -3.95 -5.90 15.85
CA GLN A 137 -4.22 -5.84 14.42
C GLN A 137 -5.67 -6.19 14.04
N THR A 138 -6.34 -7.03 14.82
CA THR A 138 -7.73 -7.45 14.55
C THR A 138 -8.73 -6.32 14.75
N ARG A 139 -8.32 -5.24 15.40
CA ARG A 139 -9.13 -4.05 15.66
C ARG A 139 -8.95 -2.95 14.61
N ILE A 140 -8.03 -3.16 13.66
CA ILE A 140 -7.67 -2.16 12.66
C ILE A 140 -7.99 -2.71 11.27
N GLU A 141 -8.88 -2.03 10.56
CA GLU A 141 -9.17 -2.26 9.16
C GLU A 141 -8.59 -1.15 8.29
N ILE A 142 -8.28 -1.47 7.05
CA ILE A 142 -7.80 -0.49 6.07
C ILE A 142 -8.64 -0.56 4.80
N ILE A 143 -8.80 0.59 4.17
CA ILE A 143 -9.41 0.72 2.85
C ILE A 143 -8.67 1.79 2.06
N SER A 144 -8.47 1.55 0.77
CA SER A 144 -7.94 2.58 -0.12
C SER A 144 -9.09 3.29 -0.84
N MET A 145 -9.11 4.60 -0.73
CA MET A 145 -9.98 5.48 -1.51
C MET A 145 -9.31 5.95 -2.80
N GLY A 146 -7.98 5.78 -2.90
CA GLY A 146 -7.24 6.25 -4.06
C GLY A 146 -7.47 7.72 -4.35
N ASP A 147 -7.77 8.05 -5.59
CA ASP A 147 -8.07 9.41 -6.05
C ASP A 147 -9.56 9.68 -6.25
N GLU A 148 -10.43 8.81 -5.75
CA GLU A 148 -11.89 8.93 -5.94
C GLU A 148 -12.48 10.25 -5.41
N MET A 149 -11.86 10.80 -4.36
CA MET A 149 -12.28 12.05 -3.72
C MET A 149 -11.34 13.21 -4.05
N ALA A 150 -10.38 13.01 -4.94
CA ALA A 150 -9.41 14.04 -5.28
C ALA A 150 -10.02 15.13 -6.15
N THR A 151 -9.59 16.36 -5.92
CA THR A 151 -9.97 17.51 -6.73
C THR A 151 -9.17 17.49 -8.04
N PRO A 152 -9.82 17.38 -9.21
CA PRO A 152 -9.10 17.41 -10.48
C PRO A 152 -8.29 18.70 -10.64
N ASP A 153 -7.05 18.56 -11.10
CA ASP A 153 -6.13 19.68 -11.32
C ASP A 153 -5.91 20.60 -10.11
N ALA A 154 -6.06 20.04 -8.89
CA ALA A 154 -5.85 20.78 -7.66
C ALA A 154 -4.48 21.44 -7.61
N ASP A 155 -4.41 22.61 -7.01
CA ASP A 155 -3.16 23.30 -6.72
C ASP A 155 -2.25 22.47 -5.79
N PRO A 156 -0.94 22.77 -5.70
CA PRO A 156 -0.03 21.98 -4.86
C PRO A 156 -0.43 21.93 -3.38
N THR A 157 -1.04 22.98 -2.85
CA THR A 157 -1.47 23.04 -1.46
C THR A 157 -2.66 22.10 -1.22
N THR A 158 -3.68 22.19 -2.06
CA THR A 158 -4.85 21.31 -1.99
C THR A 158 -4.47 19.86 -2.21
N ALA A 159 -3.66 19.57 -3.23
CA ALA A 159 -3.15 18.23 -3.48
C ALA A 159 -2.36 17.68 -2.28
N GLY A 160 -1.58 18.52 -1.60
CA GLY A 160 -0.86 18.14 -0.39
C GLY A 160 -1.77 17.69 0.75
N LEU A 161 -2.91 18.33 0.90
CA LEU A 161 -3.91 17.97 1.91
C LEU A 161 -4.73 16.72 1.54
N GLU A 162 -4.78 16.37 0.26
CA GLU A 162 -5.47 15.17 -0.23
C GLU A 162 -4.61 13.90 -0.11
N ARG A 163 -3.30 14.03 0.01
CA ARG A 163 -2.37 12.92 0.27
C ARG A 163 -2.39 12.56 1.75
N LYS A 164 -3.36 11.78 2.17
CA LYS A 164 -3.63 11.54 3.59
C LYS A 164 -4.07 10.11 3.90
N ALA A 165 -3.93 9.73 5.16
CA ALA A 165 -4.68 8.67 5.78
C ALA A 165 -5.64 9.26 6.81
N GLN A 166 -6.90 8.93 6.70
CA GLN A 166 -7.97 9.43 7.56
C GLN A 166 -8.52 8.29 8.44
N PHE A 167 -9.11 8.64 9.57
CA PHE A 167 -9.48 7.67 10.59
C PHE A 167 -10.97 7.73 10.88
N ILE A 168 -11.60 6.56 10.95
CA ILE A 168 -12.95 6.38 11.46
C ILE A 168 -12.87 5.45 12.65
N VAL A 169 -13.41 5.86 13.77
CA VAL A 169 -13.56 5.02 14.95
C VAL A 169 -14.98 4.51 15.03
N LEU A 170 -15.15 3.20 15.07
CA LEU A 170 -16.40 2.55 15.40
C LEU A 170 -16.43 2.34 16.91
N LYS A 171 -17.41 2.96 17.54
CA LYS A 171 -17.70 2.73 18.96
C LYS A 171 -18.58 1.50 19.06
N ASP A 172 -18.23 0.63 19.96
CA ASP A 172 -19.15 -0.44 20.36
C ASP A 172 -20.30 0.16 21.19
N SER A 173 -21.50 -0.24 20.83
CA SER A 173 -22.72 0.17 21.51
C SER A 173 -22.94 -0.59 22.81
#